data_8e6b49dbf45ac4cbffffc57118272fb9
#
_entry.id   8e6b49dbf45ac4cbffffc57118272fb9
#
_cell.length_a   1.000
_cell.length_b   1.000
_cell.length_c   1.000
_cell.angle_alpha   90.00
_cell.angle_beta   90.00
_cell.angle_gamma   90.00
#
_symmetry.space_group_name_H-M   'P 1'
#
loop_
_entity.id
_entity.type
_entity.pdbx_description
1 polymer ?
#
loop_
_entity_poly.entity_id
_entity_poly.type
_entity_poly.pdbx_seq_one_letter_code
_entity_poly.pdbx_strand_id
1 'polypeptide(L)'
;MNKLVKKVYGVGVGVGDKKLLTLKALEVLKKVDKIFVPISKEGKKSIAYEIIKDYVNDKEVEELLFPMIKDKEKLKKYWETALEKVLKEDGEVAIITIGDPTLYSTFSYVWKLLKENGVEVEIINGISSIFASAAALNVPLVEGDEKLCILPQGKDLEKYIDEFDTIIIMKTKNLKEKLVTIRDRDDYIIGLVKRATFEDEKIAIGKLNEIDFDEFNDYLSLAIIKRVKK
;
A
#
# COMPACT_ATOMS: atom_id res chain seq x y z
N MET A 1 5.89 -16.23 34.13
CA MET A 1 6.62 -16.32 32.84
C MET A 1 5.98 -15.29 31.93
N ASN A 2 6.74 -14.28 31.51
CA ASN A 2 6.22 -13.34 30.52
C ASN A 2 5.98 -14.11 29.23
N LYS A 3 4.73 -14.20 28.80
CA LYS A 3 4.37 -14.69 27.47
C LYS A 3 5.01 -13.72 26.46
N LEU A 4 5.85 -14.23 25.58
CA LEU A 4 6.51 -13.44 24.54
C LEU A 4 6.05 -14.00 23.21
N VAL A 5 5.63 -13.10 22.33
CA VAL A 5 5.31 -13.47 20.94
C VAL A 5 6.49 -14.23 20.32
N LYS A 6 6.22 -15.39 19.72
CA LYS A 6 7.26 -16.25 19.15
C LYS A 6 7.75 -15.73 17.82
N LYS A 7 6.79 -15.31 16.98
CA LYS A 7 7.06 -14.80 15.63
C LYS A 7 5.95 -13.90 15.15
N VAL A 8 6.33 -12.84 14.44
CA VAL A 8 5.40 -11.90 13.81
C VAL A 8 5.55 -11.97 12.30
N TYR A 9 4.44 -12.14 11.59
CA TYR A 9 4.37 -12.05 10.14
C TYR A 9 3.80 -10.71 9.71
N GLY A 10 4.54 -9.94 8.92
CA GLY A 10 4.01 -8.79 8.22
C GLY A 10 3.43 -9.21 6.88
N VAL A 11 2.11 -9.29 6.77
CA VAL A 11 1.46 -9.94 5.62
C VAL A 11 0.82 -8.91 4.71
N GLY A 12 1.30 -8.84 3.45
CA GLY A 12 0.63 -8.11 2.39
C GLY A 12 -0.57 -8.88 1.86
N VAL A 13 -1.75 -8.26 1.95
CA VAL A 13 -2.99 -8.90 1.50
C VAL A 13 -3.40 -8.52 0.07
N GLY A 14 -2.53 -7.81 -0.65
CA GLY A 14 -2.85 -7.34 -1.99
C GLY A 14 -3.84 -6.18 -1.97
N VAL A 15 -4.47 -5.93 -3.09
CA VAL A 15 -5.39 -4.80 -3.32
C VAL A 15 -6.70 -5.29 -3.93
N GLY A 16 -7.83 -4.96 -3.29
CA GLY A 16 -9.19 -5.20 -3.79
C GLY A 16 -9.57 -6.66 -3.96
N ASP A 17 -9.27 -7.25 -5.10
CA ASP A 17 -9.63 -8.63 -5.43
C ASP A 17 -8.92 -9.63 -4.52
N LYS A 18 -9.69 -10.39 -3.74
CA LYS A 18 -9.20 -11.45 -2.87
C LYS A 18 -8.48 -12.59 -3.60
N LYS A 19 -8.66 -12.75 -4.90
CA LYS A 19 -7.93 -13.72 -5.73
C LYS A 19 -6.47 -13.33 -5.96
N LEU A 20 -6.12 -12.06 -5.70
CA LEU A 20 -4.74 -11.56 -5.72
C LEU A 20 -3.99 -11.79 -4.41
N LEU A 21 -4.62 -12.43 -3.42
CA LEU A 21 -3.93 -12.89 -2.23
C LEU A 21 -2.93 -13.99 -2.62
N THR A 22 -1.68 -13.85 -2.21
CA THR A 22 -0.66 -14.88 -2.49
C THR A 22 -0.95 -16.16 -1.70
N LEU A 23 -0.62 -17.32 -2.27
CA LEU A 23 -0.78 -18.60 -1.57
C LEU A 23 -0.06 -18.58 -0.22
N LYS A 24 1.16 -18.05 -0.17
CA LYS A 24 1.94 -17.94 1.07
C LYS A 24 1.26 -17.05 2.11
N ALA A 25 0.65 -15.93 1.69
CA ALA A 25 -0.12 -15.08 2.59
C ALA A 25 -1.31 -15.84 3.19
N LEU A 26 -2.05 -16.57 2.34
CA LEU A 26 -3.18 -17.39 2.79
C LEU A 26 -2.76 -18.50 3.76
N GLU A 27 -1.65 -19.20 3.48
CA GLU A 27 -1.10 -20.24 4.36
C GLU A 27 -0.74 -19.68 5.73
N VAL A 28 -0.03 -18.54 5.77
CA VAL A 28 0.35 -17.87 7.02
C VAL A 28 -0.87 -17.40 7.80
N LEU A 29 -1.85 -16.76 7.14
CA LEU A 29 -3.07 -16.28 7.79
C LEU A 29 -3.90 -17.42 8.41
N LYS A 30 -3.88 -18.61 7.80
CA LYS A 30 -4.53 -19.80 8.37
C LYS A 30 -3.75 -20.44 9.52
N LYS A 31 -2.41 -20.27 9.54
CA LYS A 31 -1.51 -20.86 10.53
C LYS A 31 -1.47 -20.08 11.84
N VAL A 32 -1.43 -18.73 11.78
CA VAL A 32 -1.20 -17.89 12.94
C VAL A 32 -2.34 -17.99 13.98
N ASP A 33 -2.00 -17.72 15.23
CA ASP A 33 -2.95 -17.76 16.35
C ASP A 33 -3.87 -16.54 16.37
N LYS A 34 -3.35 -15.36 15.96
CA LYS A 34 -4.07 -14.10 15.96
C LYS A 34 -3.66 -13.20 14.79
N ILE A 35 -4.61 -12.38 14.33
CA ILE A 35 -4.41 -11.42 13.25
C ILE A 35 -4.64 -10.00 13.74
N PHE A 36 -3.65 -9.15 13.60
CA PHE A 36 -3.75 -7.72 13.83
C PHE A 36 -4.09 -6.99 12.54
N VAL A 37 -5.10 -6.13 12.59
CA VAL A 37 -5.59 -5.40 11.42
C VAL A 37 -5.42 -3.89 11.59
N PRO A 38 -4.83 -3.18 10.62
CA PRO A 38 -4.66 -1.75 10.69
C PRO A 38 -5.98 -1.02 10.45
N ILE A 39 -6.29 -0.05 11.30
CA ILE A 39 -7.37 0.91 11.11
C ILE A 39 -6.83 2.34 11.18
N SER A 40 -7.40 3.26 10.40
CA SER A 40 -6.99 4.67 10.41
C SER A 40 -7.78 5.54 11.38
N LYS A 41 -8.90 5.04 11.88
CA LYS A 41 -9.79 5.69 12.84
C LYS A 41 -10.63 4.63 13.52
N GLU A 42 -10.91 4.80 14.82
CA GLU A 42 -11.83 3.93 15.56
C GLU A 42 -13.19 3.84 14.88
N GLY A 43 -13.75 2.64 14.83
CA GLY A 43 -15.03 2.34 14.18
C GLY A 43 -15.00 2.36 12.65
N LYS A 44 -13.83 2.59 12.01
CA LYS A 44 -13.69 2.48 10.56
C LYS A 44 -13.24 1.08 10.19
N LYS A 45 -13.96 0.45 9.25
CA LYS A 45 -13.58 -0.87 8.75
C LYS A 45 -12.19 -0.88 8.12
N SER A 46 -11.40 -1.89 8.42
CA SER A 46 -10.10 -2.12 7.80
C SER A 46 -10.26 -2.65 6.39
N ILE A 47 -9.78 -1.91 5.38
CA ILE A 47 -9.80 -2.37 3.99
C ILE A 47 -8.99 -3.66 3.83
N ALA A 48 -7.86 -3.79 4.53
CA ALA A 48 -7.05 -5.00 4.49
C ALA A 48 -7.82 -6.22 5.04
N TYR A 49 -8.61 -6.03 6.11
CA TYR A 49 -9.43 -7.09 6.66
C TYR A 49 -10.56 -7.53 5.72
N GLU A 50 -11.22 -6.58 5.05
CA GLU A 50 -12.29 -6.91 4.08
C GLU A 50 -11.81 -7.85 2.96
N ILE A 51 -10.52 -7.79 2.58
CA ILE A 51 -9.93 -8.68 1.56
C ILE A 51 -9.84 -10.13 2.08
N ILE A 52 -9.52 -10.33 3.36
CA ILE A 52 -9.19 -11.66 3.91
C ILE A 52 -10.29 -12.29 4.76
N LYS A 53 -11.30 -11.54 5.18
CA LYS A 53 -12.29 -11.95 6.18
C LYS A 53 -12.92 -13.33 5.89
N ASP A 54 -13.18 -13.64 4.62
CA ASP A 54 -13.79 -14.92 4.22
C ASP A 54 -12.86 -16.14 4.43
N TYR A 55 -11.56 -15.91 4.60
CA TYR A 55 -10.54 -16.95 4.76
C TYR A 55 -10.12 -17.18 6.21
N VAL A 56 -10.51 -16.27 7.12
CA VAL A 56 -10.03 -16.22 8.51
C VAL A 56 -11.15 -16.11 9.55
N ASN A 57 -12.31 -16.66 9.23
CA ASN A 57 -13.52 -16.60 10.08
C ASN A 57 -13.34 -17.24 11.47
N ASP A 58 -12.39 -18.16 11.60
CA ASP A 58 -12.05 -18.89 12.82
C ASP A 58 -10.92 -18.24 13.64
N LYS A 59 -10.38 -17.10 13.16
CA LYS A 59 -9.23 -16.43 13.79
C LYS A 59 -9.66 -15.31 14.72
N GLU A 60 -8.91 -15.16 15.80
CA GLU A 60 -8.98 -13.95 16.62
C GLU A 60 -8.39 -12.77 15.86
N VAL A 61 -9.14 -11.65 15.84
CA VAL A 61 -8.76 -10.44 15.12
C VAL A 61 -8.76 -9.26 16.07
N GLU A 62 -7.69 -8.48 16.09
CA GLU A 62 -7.57 -7.27 16.90
C GLU A 62 -7.13 -6.07 16.06
N GLU A 63 -7.74 -4.91 16.33
CA GLU A 63 -7.45 -3.67 15.61
C GLU A 63 -6.22 -2.96 16.18
N LEU A 64 -5.34 -2.49 15.27
CA LEU A 64 -4.24 -1.58 15.56
C LEU A 64 -4.53 -0.20 14.93
N LEU A 65 -4.65 0.82 15.77
CA LEU A 65 -4.94 2.18 15.31
C LEU A 65 -3.68 2.89 14.82
N PHE A 66 -3.72 3.26 13.54
CA PHE A 66 -2.67 4.06 12.87
C PHE A 66 -3.29 5.30 12.22
N PRO A 67 -3.53 6.38 12.97
CA PRO A 67 -4.21 7.56 12.46
C PRO A 67 -3.38 8.29 11.40
N MET A 68 -4.06 8.85 10.40
CA MET A 68 -3.43 9.66 9.36
C MET A 68 -3.20 11.10 9.84
N ILE A 69 -2.27 11.31 10.76
CA ILE A 69 -1.89 12.61 11.30
C ILE A 69 -0.47 12.99 10.89
N LYS A 70 -0.15 14.30 10.93
CA LYS A 70 1.20 14.82 10.59
C LYS A 70 2.16 14.84 11.78
N ASP A 71 1.64 14.78 13.00
CA ASP A 71 2.39 14.86 14.24
C ASP A 71 3.17 13.55 14.47
N LYS A 72 4.47 13.59 14.25
CA LYS A 72 5.35 12.42 14.37
C LYS A 72 5.45 11.87 15.78
N GLU A 73 5.44 12.73 16.80
CA GLU A 73 5.50 12.30 18.20
C GLU A 73 4.23 11.55 18.61
N LYS A 74 3.06 12.03 18.17
CA LYS A 74 1.82 11.30 18.39
C LYS A 74 1.79 9.97 17.61
N LEU A 75 2.25 9.95 16.35
CA LEU A 75 2.34 8.72 15.58
C LEU A 75 3.21 7.67 16.28
N LYS A 76 4.36 8.08 16.84
CA LYS A 76 5.25 7.20 17.58
C LYS A 76 4.52 6.49 18.73
N LYS A 77 3.71 7.21 19.50
CA LYS A 77 2.90 6.61 20.60
C LYS A 77 1.93 5.53 20.09
N TYR A 78 1.31 5.73 18.92
CA TYR A 78 0.44 4.71 18.32
C TYR A 78 1.23 3.47 17.91
N TRP A 79 2.44 3.64 17.36
CA TRP A 79 3.31 2.51 17.02
C TRP A 79 3.79 1.74 18.27
N GLU A 80 4.14 2.45 19.33
CA GLU A 80 4.50 1.87 20.63
C GLU A 80 3.30 1.10 21.24
N THR A 81 2.10 1.66 21.20
CA THR A 81 0.88 0.97 21.65
C THR A 81 0.61 -0.29 20.81
N ALA A 82 0.80 -0.22 19.51
CA ALA A 82 0.66 -1.39 18.64
C ALA A 82 1.70 -2.47 19.00
N LEU A 83 2.96 -2.07 19.23
CA LEU A 83 4.01 -2.97 19.68
C LEU A 83 3.64 -3.66 21.00
N GLU A 84 3.19 -2.90 21.99
CA GLU A 84 2.80 -3.45 23.30
C GLU A 84 1.69 -4.50 23.20
N LYS A 85 0.69 -4.28 22.31
CA LYS A 85 -0.36 -5.24 22.05
C LYS A 85 0.22 -6.53 21.46
N VAL A 86 1.07 -6.41 20.46
CA VAL A 86 1.70 -7.56 19.79
C VAL A 86 2.61 -8.35 20.74
N LEU A 87 3.39 -7.67 21.59
CA LEU A 87 4.31 -8.31 22.53
C LEU A 87 3.60 -9.09 23.66
N LYS A 88 2.33 -8.80 23.95
CA LYS A 88 1.54 -9.52 24.96
C LYS A 88 1.04 -10.87 24.50
N GLU A 89 1.09 -11.15 23.20
CA GLU A 89 0.61 -12.40 22.64
C GLU A 89 1.55 -13.57 22.95
N ASP A 90 1.00 -14.79 22.92
CA ASP A 90 1.76 -16.03 23.07
C ASP A 90 1.56 -16.85 21.80
N GLY A 91 2.61 -16.96 21.00
CA GLY A 91 2.52 -17.73 19.75
C GLY A 91 2.94 -16.95 18.50
N GLU A 92 2.41 -17.35 17.36
CA GLU A 92 2.68 -16.73 16.07
C GLU A 92 1.50 -15.82 15.68
N VAL A 93 1.81 -14.57 15.29
CA VAL A 93 0.78 -13.60 14.94
C VAL A 93 1.06 -12.95 13.58
N ALA A 94 0.02 -12.49 12.92
CA ALA A 94 0.14 -11.71 11.68
C ALA A 94 -0.29 -10.26 11.89
N ILE A 95 0.45 -9.33 11.32
CA ILE A 95 0.03 -7.94 11.12
C ILE A 95 -0.20 -7.77 9.63
N ILE A 96 -1.45 -7.57 9.23
CA ILE A 96 -1.78 -7.43 7.81
C ILE A 96 -1.62 -6.00 7.31
N THR A 97 -1.40 -5.82 6.02
CA THR A 97 -1.40 -4.52 5.36
C THR A 97 -1.94 -4.63 3.94
N ILE A 98 -2.65 -3.60 3.48
CA ILE A 98 -3.05 -3.51 2.07
C ILE A 98 -1.83 -3.37 1.17
N GLY A 99 -1.83 -4.02 0.01
CA GLY A 99 -0.71 -4.05 -0.91
C GLY A 99 0.42 -4.93 -0.40
N ASP A 100 1.62 -4.36 -0.37
CA ASP A 100 2.86 -5.02 0.06
C ASP A 100 3.45 -4.34 1.31
N PRO A 101 3.93 -5.08 2.32
CA PRO A 101 4.49 -4.53 3.55
C PRO A 101 5.77 -3.71 3.34
N THR A 102 6.48 -3.93 2.24
CA THR A 102 7.78 -3.30 1.97
C THR A 102 7.66 -1.93 1.28
N LEU A 103 6.45 -1.58 0.78
CA LEU A 103 6.26 -0.36 0.00
C LEU A 103 5.29 0.62 0.67
N TYR A 104 5.81 1.70 1.25
CA TYR A 104 5.05 2.79 1.91
C TYR A 104 4.00 2.31 2.91
N SER A 105 4.24 1.18 3.55
CA SER A 105 3.36 0.58 4.56
C SER A 105 3.67 1.09 5.96
N THR A 106 2.62 1.30 6.76
CA THR A 106 2.76 1.59 8.20
C THR A 106 3.41 0.45 8.96
N PHE A 107 3.31 -0.78 8.47
CA PHE A 107 3.98 -1.95 9.05
C PHE A 107 5.48 -1.73 9.22
N SER A 108 6.15 -0.98 8.32
CA SER A 108 7.59 -0.73 8.40
C SER A 108 8.03 -0.06 9.71
N TYR A 109 7.18 0.75 10.32
CA TYR A 109 7.46 1.39 11.62
C TYR A 109 7.35 0.39 12.77
N VAL A 110 6.30 -0.43 12.76
CA VAL A 110 6.11 -1.51 13.75
C VAL A 110 7.19 -2.57 13.61
N TRP A 111 7.57 -2.92 12.38
CA TRP A 111 8.67 -3.84 12.08
C TRP A 111 9.99 -3.42 12.75
N LYS A 112 10.35 -2.14 12.67
CA LYS A 112 11.56 -1.62 13.33
C LYS A 112 11.51 -1.83 14.82
N LEU A 113 10.40 -1.47 15.46
CA LEU A 113 10.20 -1.62 16.90
C LEU A 113 10.24 -3.09 17.34
N LEU A 114 9.62 -4.00 16.58
CA LEU A 114 9.68 -5.44 16.83
C LEU A 114 11.12 -5.96 16.77
N LYS A 115 11.88 -5.55 15.76
CA LYS A 115 13.30 -5.94 15.61
C LYS A 115 14.16 -5.42 16.75
N GLU A 116 13.96 -4.17 17.20
CA GLU A 116 14.64 -3.57 18.34
C GLU A 116 14.35 -4.32 19.66
N ASN A 117 13.17 -4.96 19.76
CA ASN A 117 12.79 -5.80 20.89
C ASN A 117 13.15 -7.29 20.74
N GLY A 118 13.95 -7.64 19.72
CA GLY A 118 14.45 -9.00 19.51
C GLY A 118 13.41 -9.99 19.00
N VAL A 119 12.28 -9.52 18.49
CA VAL A 119 11.20 -10.38 17.93
C VAL A 119 11.60 -10.88 16.55
N GLU A 120 11.38 -12.18 16.29
CA GLU A 120 11.52 -12.74 14.95
C GLU A 120 10.38 -12.21 14.07
N VAL A 121 10.74 -11.58 12.95
CA VAL A 121 9.76 -11.03 11.99
C VAL A 121 10.04 -11.57 10.60
N GLU A 122 9.00 -12.12 9.96
CA GLU A 122 9.00 -12.51 8.55
C GLU A 122 8.05 -11.63 7.74
N ILE A 123 8.50 -11.14 6.58
CA ILE A 123 7.68 -10.36 5.65
C ILE A 123 7.12 -11.30 4.58
N ILE A 124 5.82 -11.28 4.42
CA ILE A 124 5.10 -12.01 3.38
C ILE A 124 4.57 -11.01 2.35
N ASN A 125 5.10 -11.07 1.13
CA ASN A 125 4.74 -10.15 0.08
C ASN A 125 3.27 -10.26 -0.34
N GLY A 126 2.70 -9.13 -0.72
CA GLY A 126 1.40 -9.03 -1.37
C GLY A 126 1.50 -8.30 -2.71
N ILE A 127 0.49 -8.36 -3.53
CA ILE A 127 0.45 -7.60 -4.78
C ILE A 127 0.31 -6.10 -4.45
N SER A 128 1.31 -5.31 -4.85
CA SER A 128 1.27 -3.85 -4.70
C SER A 128 0.27 -3.22 -5.66
N SER A 129 -0.35 -2.11 -5.24
CA SER A 129 -1.21 -1.29 -6.11
C SER A 129 -0.52 -0.83 -7.39
N ILE A 130 0.79 -0.71 -7.41
CA ILE A 130 1.59 -0.36 -8.59
C ILE A 130 1.38 -1.39 -9.70
N PHE A 131 1.60 -2.67 -9.39
CA PHE A 131 1.46 -3.75 -10.38
C PHE A 131 0.00 -4.02 -10.72
N ALA A 132 -0.89 -3.94 -9.75
CA ALA A 132 -2.33 -4.08 -9.99
C ALA A 132 -2.86 -2.96 -10.91
N SER A 133 -2.43 -1.71 -10.72
CA SER A 133 -2.81 -0.59 -11.60
C SER A 133 -2.23 -0.72 -13.00
N ALA A 134 -0.99 -1.17 -13.15
CA ALA A 134 -0.39 -1.43 -14.46
C ALA A 134 -1.17 -2.51 -15.23
N ALA A 135 -1.57 -3.58 -14.54
CA ALA A 135 -2.41 -4.64 -15.10
C ALA A 135 -3.80 -4.12 -15.49
N ALA A 136 -4.44 -3.30 -14.64
CA ALA A 136 -5.73 -2.68 -14.93
C ALA A 136 -5.68 -1.77 -16.18
N LEU A 137 -4.60 -1.02 -16.34
CA LEU A 137 -4.34 -0.18 -17.52
C LEU A 137 -3.89 -0.99 -18.75
N ASN A 138 -3.56 -2.28 -18.54
CA ASN A 138 -2.98 -3.15 -19.58
C ASN A 138 -1.69 -2.58 -20.20
N VAL A 139 -0.79 -2.04 -19.37
CA VAL A 139 0.48 -1.46 -19.81
C VAL A 139 1.65 -2.05 -19.02
N PRO A 140 2.80 -2.35 -19.69
CA PRO A 140 4.02 -2.64 -18.99
C PRO A 140 4.55 -1.37 -18.32
N LEU A 141 5.06 -1.49 -17.09
CA LEU A 141 5.66 -0.34 -16.38
C LEU A 141 6.96 0.08 -17.06
N VAL A 142 7.82 -0.87 -17.35
CA VAL A 142 9.13 -0.65 -17.98
C VAL A 142 9.47 -1.83 -18.88
N GLU A 143 10.26 -1.57 -19.92
CA GLU A 143 10.76 -2.56 -20.88
C GLU A 143 12.26 -2.34 -21.13
N GLY A 144 13.02 -3.42 -21.24
CA GLY A 144 14.46 -3.34 -21.51
C GLY A 144 15.22 -2.48 -20.51
N ASP A 145 15.84 -1.41 -20.98
CA ASP A 145 16.68 -0.50 -20.17
C ASP A 145 15.91 0.70 -19.61
N GLU A 146 14.58 0.72 -19.72
CA GLU A 146 13.73 1.79 -19.17
C GLU A 146 13.85 1.91 -17.66
N LYS A 147 13.82 3.14 -17.17
CA LYS A 147 13.97 3.46 -15.76
C LYS A 147 12.61 3.80 -15.14
N LEU A 148 12.36 3.24 -13.95
CA LEU A 148 11.17 3.48 -13.15
C LEU A 148 11.48 4.31 -11.91
N CYS A 149 10.66 5.33 -11.67
CA CYS A 149 10.66 6.10 -10.43
C CYS A 149 9.30 6.00 -9.72
N ILE A 150 9.31 5.91 -8.39
CA ILE A 150 8.11 5.89 -7.57
C ILE A 150 8.13 7.08 -6.63
N LEU A 151 7.18 8.00 -6.78
CA LEU A 151 7.09 9.23 -6.01
C LEU A 151 5.86 9.22 -5.09
N PRO A 152 6.05 9.27 -3.76
CA PRO A 152 4.93 9.45 -2.86
C PRO A 152 4.35 10.85 -3.04
N GLN A 153 3.07 10.94 -3.34
CA GLN A 153 2.34 12.20 -3.53
C GLN A 153 2.89 13.11 -4.65
N GLY A 154 3.68 12.58 -5.59
CA GLY A 154 4.29 13.37 -6.68
C GLY A 154 5.30 14.43 -6.22
N LYS A 155 5.92 14.23 -5.06
CA LYS A 155 6.95 15.14 -4.56
C LYS A 155 8.15 15.15 -5.50
N ASP A 156 8.64 16.35 -5.83
CA ASP A 156 9.80 16.57 -6.71
C ASP A 156 9.61 16.00 -8.14
N LEU A 157 8.37 15.88 -8.65
CA LEU A 157 8.08 15.36 -9.99
C LEU A 157 8.88 16.07 -11.08
N GLU A 158 8.93 17.39 -11.04
CA GLU A 158 9.65 18.24 -12.02
C GLU A 158 11.13 17.87 -12.15
N LYS A 159 11.73 17.44 -11.04
CA LYS A 159 13.13 17.04 -11.02
C LYS A 159 13.39 15.71 -11.72
N TYR A 160 12.40 14.79 -11.66
CA TYR A 160 12.60 13.42 -12.13
C TYR A 160 11.92 13.13 -13.47
N ILE A 161 11.03 14.03 -13.94
CA ILE A 161 10.22 13.76 -15.14
C ILE A 161 11.06 13.49 -16.39
N ASP A 162 12.20 14.14 -16.53
CA ASP A 162 13.09 13.96 -17.68
C ASP A 162 14.15 12.86 -17.47
N GLU A 163 14.32 12.35 -16.25
CA GLU A 163 15.33 11.34 -15.92
C GLU A 163 14.82 9.90 -16.01
N PHE A 164 13.48 9.70 -15.92
CA PHE A 164 12.85 8.39 -15.89
C PHE A 164 11.85 8.22 -17.03
N ASP A 165 11.76 7.00 -17.54
CA ASP A 165 10.84 6.64 -18.62
C ASP A 165 9.42 6.45 -18.10
N THR A 166 9.30 5.96 -16.85
CA THR A 166 8.03 5.80 -16.16
C THR A 166 8.11 6.36 -14.75
N ILE A 167 7.14 7.19 -14.39
CA ILE A 167 6.98 7.69 -13.03
C ILE A 167 5.63 7.27 -12.47
N ILE A 168 5.66 6.67 -11.30
CA ILE A 168 4.47 6.28 -10.56
C ILE A 168 4.26 7.25 -9.41
N ILE A 169 3.08 7.84 -9.35
CA ILE A 169 2.68 8.70 -8.23
C ILE A 169 1.66 7.94 -7.39
N MET A 170 2.04 7.63 -6.15
CA MET A 170 1.16 7.02 -5.17
C MET A 170 0.54 8.08 -4.26
N LYS A 171 -0.66 7.79 -3.71
CA LYS A 171 -1.39 8.70 -2.81
C LYS A 171 -1.69 10.04 -3.48
N THR A 172 -2.47 10.01 -4.54
CA THR A 172 -2.67 11.08 -5.53
C THR A 172 -3.53 12.26 -5.06
N LYS A 173 -3.69 12.45 -3.75
CA LYS A 173 -4.40 13.63 -3.24
C LYS A 173 -3.77 14.92 -3.80
N ASN A 174 -4.62 15.77 -4.41
CA ASN A 174 -4.21 17.02 -5.08
C ASN A 174 -3.24 16.77 -6.27
N LEU A 175 -3.42 15.67 -7.01
CA LEU A 175 -2.58 15.32 -8.15
C LEU A 175 -2.61 16.40 -9.25
N LYS A 176 -3.79 16.94 -9.55
CA LYS A 176 -3.99 18.00 -10.56
C LYS A 176 -3.04 19.19 -10.37
N GLU A 177 -2.91 19.69 -9.14
CA GLU A 177 -2.02 20.80 -8.81
C GLU A 177 -0.53 20.46 -9.08
N LYS A 178 -0.16 19.23 -8.88
CA LYS A 178 1.23 18.77 -9.05
C LYS A 178 1.61 18.50 -10.50
N LEU A 179 0.63 18.24 -11.33
CA LEU A 179 0.82 18.00 -12.76
C LEU A 179 0.77 19.26 -13.61
N VAL A 180 0.47 20.43 -13.02
CA VAL A 180 0.35 21.72 -13.74
C VAL A 180 1.63 22.01 -14.55
N THR A 181 2.80 21.78 -13.99
CA THR A 181 4.09 22.07 -14.62
C THR A 181 4.40 21.21 -15.85
N ILE A 182 3.77 20.05 -15.94
CA ILE A 182 3.97 19.11 -17.06
C ILE A 182 2.73 18.97 -17.94
N ARG A 183 1.66 19.76 -17.68
CA ARG A 183 0.34 19.60 -18.30
C ARG A 183 0.36 19.76 -19.82
N ASP A 184 1.19 20.65 -20.34
CA ASP A 184 1.25 20.96 -21.77
C ASP A 184 2.28 20.10 -22.52
N ARG A 185 2.88 19.14 -21.85
CA ARG A 185 3.82 18.19 -22.46
C ARG A 185 3.07 17.12 -23.25
N ASP A 186 3.45 16.93 -24.51
CA ASP A 186 2.87 15.96 -25.44
C ASP A 186 3.67 14.64 -25.53
N ASP A 187 4.83 14.60 -24.86
CA ASP A 187 5.74 13.46 -24.83
C ASP A 187 5.45 12.46 -23.70
N TYR A 188 4.29 12.61 -23.01
CA TYR A 188 3.84 11.71 -21.96
C TYR A 188 2.39 11.30 -22.11
N ILE A 189 2.11 10.06 -21.70
CA ILE A 189 0.77 9.54 -21.45
C ILE A 189 0.63 9.29 -19.96
N ILE A 190 -0.53 9.62 -19.42
CA ILE A 190 -0.87 9.30 -18.04
C ILE A 190 -1.97 8.25 -17.98
N GLY A 191 -1.78 7.24 -17.14
CA GLY A 191 -2.81 6.31 -16.71
C GLY A 191 -3.17 6.60 -15.25
N LEU A 192 -4.45 6.76 -14.97
CA LEU A 192 -5.00 6.92 -13.63
C LEU A 192 -5.81 5.70 -13.27
N VAL A 193 -5.59 5.17 -12.07
CA VAL A 193 -6.38 4.09 -11.52
C VAL A 193 -6.80 4.45 -10.11
N LYS A 194 -8.10 4.42 -9.87
CA LYS A 194 -8.70 4.56 -8.55
C LYS A 194 -9.22 3.20 -8.12
N ARG A 195 -8.84 2.77 -6.91
CA ARG A 195 -9.30 1.53 -6.29
C ARG A 195 -9.09 0.30 -7.19
N ALA A 196 -7.83 0.16 -7.65
CA ALA A 196 -7.43 -0.96 -8.51
C ALA A 196 -7.94 -2.30 -7.97
N THR A 197 -8.59 -3.08 -8.83
CA THR A 197 -9.17 -4.41 -8.58
C THR A 197 -10.37 -4.46 -7.62
N PHE A 198 -10.85 -3.34 -7.11
CA PHE A 198 -12.11 -3.28 -6.37
C PHE A 198 -13.30 -3.25 -7.35
N GLU A 199 -14.50 -3.57 -6.87
CA GLU A 199 -15.74 -3.54 -7.68
C GLU A 199 -16.05 -2.14 -8.26
N ASP A 200 -15.61 -1.09 -7.58
CA ASP A 200 -15.76 0.31 -7.98
C ASP A 200 -14.48 0.90 -8.60
N GLU A 201 -13.65 0.05 -9.20
CA GLU A 201 -12.46 0.48 -9.94
C GLU A 201 -12.81 1.51 -11.02
N LYS A 202 -12.02 2.58 -11.10
CA LYS A 202 -12.08 3.55 -12.19
C LYS A 202 -10.72 3.69 -12.85
N ILE A 203 -10.73 3.81 -14.17
CA ILE A 203 -9.55 3.91 -15.01
C ILE A 203 -9.71 5.08 -15.98
N ALA A 204 -8.64 5.84 -16.16
CA ALA A 204 -8.50 6.79 -17.27
C ALA A 204 -7.09 6.72 -17.83
N ILE A 205 -6.98 6.84 -19.15
CA ILE A 205 -5.71 6.89 -19.87
C ILE A 205 -5.79 7.93 -20.98
N GLY A 206 -4.77 8.75 -21.13
CA GLY A 206 -4.72 9.79 -22.16
C GLY A 206 -3.60 10.78 -21.94
N LYS A 207 -3.66 11.92 -22.64
CA LYS A 207 -2.77 13.04 -22.41
C LYS A 207 -3.16 13.80 -21.15
N LEU A 208 -2.19 14.45 -20.53
CA LEU A 208 -2.38 15.19 -19.27
C LEU A 208 -3.46 16.28 -19.33
N ASN A 209 -3.64 16.92 -20.50
CA ASN A 209 -4.64 17.97 -20.72
C ASN A 209 -6.05 17.44 -21.04
N GLU A 210 -6.22 16.15 -21.28
CA GLU A 210 -7.46 15.50 -21.70
C GLU A 210 -8.19 14.80 -20.54
N ILE A 211 -7.50 14.57 -19.41
CA ILE A 211 -8.03 13.76 -18.30
C ILE A 211 -8.68 14.64 -17.22
N ASP A 212 -9.86 14.23 -16.75
CA ASP A 212 -10.46 14.75 -15.53
C ASP A 212 -9.85 14.07 -14.30
N PHE A 213 -9.06 14.85 -13.54
CA PHE A 213 -8.40 14.37 -12.33
C PHE A 213 -9.30 14.35 -11.10
N ASP A 214 -10.44 15.01 -11.12
CA ASP A 214 -11.26 15.22 -9.92
C ASP A 214 -11.88 13.88 -9.44
N GLU A 215 -12.19 12.99 -10.36
CA GLU A 215 -12.66 11.63 -10.04
C GLU A 215 -11.59 10.76 -9.36
N PHE A 216 -10.31 11.06 -9.55
CA PHE A 216 -9.17 10.30 -9.04
C PHE A 216 -8.52 10.89 -7.79
N ASN A 217 -9.13 11.92 -7.19
CA ASN A 217 -8.65 12.54 -5.96
C ASN A 217 -9.00 11.69 -4.72
N ASP A 218 -8.41 10.52 -4.63
CA ASP A 218 -8.64 9.51 -3.58
C ASP A 218 -7.32 8.99 -3.03
N TYR A 219 -7.35 8.52 -1.78
CA TYR A 219 -6.16 7.89 -1.16
C TYR A 219 -5.73 6.61 -1.86
N LEU A 220 -6.69 5.83 -2.38
CA LEU A 220 -6.46 4.58 -3.11
C LEU A 220 -6.33 4.81 -4.62
N SER A 221 -5.94 6.01 -5.03
CA SER A 221 -5.64 6.31 -6.43
C SER A 221 -4.14 6.35 -6.68
N LEU A 222 -3.77 6.01 -7.91
CA LEU A 222 -2.40 5.95 -8.40
C LEU A 222 -2.35 6.52 -9.83
N ALA A 223 -1.27 7.23 -10.13
CA ALA A 223 -0.98 7.70 -11.48
C ALA A 223 0.29 7.02 -12.00
N ILE A 224 0.26 6.59 -13.26
CA ILE A 224 1.41 6.11 -14.03
C ILE A 224 1.63 7.09 -15.17
N ILE A 225 2.75 7.79 -15.15
CA ILE A 225 3.16 8.72 -16.20
C ILE A 225 4.23 8.01 -17.00
N LYS A 226 3.98 7.76 -18.26
CA LYS A 226 4.91 7.06 -19.15
C LYS A 226 5.33 7.95 -20.32
N ARG A 227 6.64 8.02 -20.58
CA ARG A 227 7.18 8.75 -21.73
C ARG A 227 6.82 8.02 -23.02
N VAL A 228 6.33 8.76 -24.01
CA VAL A 228 6.07 8.25 -25.35
C VAL A 228 7.38 8.27 -26.12
N LYS A 229 7.90 7.11 -26.50
CA LYS A 229 9.03 7.01 -27.43
C LYS A 229 8.55 7.41 -28.82
N LYS A 230 9.24 8.37 -29.42
CA LYS A 230 9.03 8.74 -30.83
C LYS A 230 9.59 7.67 -31.75
#